data_512550a334b136459a5f3a5baefe5359
#
_entry.id   512550a334b136459a5f3a5baefe5359
#
_cell.length_a   1.000
_cell.length_b   1.000
_cell.length_c   1.000
_cell.angle_alpha   90.00
_cell.angle_beta   90.00
_cell.angle_gamma   90.00
#
_symmetry.space_group_name_H-M   'P 1'
#
loop_
_entity.id
_entity.type
_entity.pdbx_description
1 polymer ?
#
loop_
_entity_poly.entity_id
_entity_poly.type
_entity_poly.pdbx_seq_one_letter_code
_entity_poly.pdbx_strand_id
1 'polypeptide(L)'
;VWTLIDMFPGRPGMTVIGENGGIVMRDGVEVSSHPVDTPTVREVIRLVREATSGPDGIDGGLVMCGKQFAYVERTDDRFVDGVLPYYHRTKRVDDQIAIIDGIEAGEIDDAIVKLAVFVLGPVEALAEATLANFADTHQYAISGANWADLQIRGVDKGSAVRDLQRFLGVDRSQTAVFGDAGNDLSMMSEGDLSFAMANASQDVVEASRFVAPSNNEAGVAQVLRTLLG
;
A
#
# COMPACT_ATOMS: atom_id res chain seq x y z
N VAL A 1 2.02 3.80 -5.69
CA VAL A 1 2.17 3.13 -7.01
C VAL A 1 3.17 3.86 -7.91
N TRP A 2 3.10 5.20 -7.99
CA TRP A 2 3.92 6.01 -8.91
C TRP A 2 5.42 5.93 -8.64
N THR A 3 5.84 5.81 -7.39
CA THR A 3 7.24 5.59 -7.02
C THR A 3 7.81 4.37 -7.75
N LEU A 4 7.07 3.26 -7.77
CA LEU A 4 7.50 2.03 -8.46
C LEU A 4 7.47 2.17 -9.98
N ILE A 5 6.47 2.85 -10.54
CA ILE A 5 6.40 3.12 -11.98
C ILE A 5 7.60 3.95 -12.44
N ASP A 6 7.95 4.98 -11.67
CA ASP A 6 9.08 5.87 -11.98
C ASP A 6 10.45 5.15 -11.86
N MET A 7 10.56 4.13 -11.00
CA MET A 7 11.78 3.31 -10.86
C MET A 7 12.02 2.39 -12.07
N PHE A 8 10.97 2.02 -12.82
CA PHE A 8 11.07 1.06 -13.93
C PHE A 8 10.45 1.59 -15.22
N PRO A 9 10.93 2.74 -15.75
CA PRO A 9 10.33 3.35 -16.93
C PRO A 9 10.49 2.48 -18.19
N GLY A 10 9.51 2.55 -19.09
CA GLY A 10 9.61 1.93 -20.41
C GLY A 10 9.65 0.40 -20.44
N ARG A 11 8.98 -0.26 -19.50
CA ARG A 11 8.84 -1.71 -19.41
C ARG A 11 7.44 -2.16 -19.86
N PRO A 12 7.20 -2.42 -21.16
CA PRO A 12 5.88 -2.85 -21.63
C PRO A 12 5.43 -4.14 -20.95
N GLY A 13 4.15 -4.19 -20.60
CA GLY A 13 3.54 -5.33 -19.93
C GLY A 13 3.82 -5.42 -18.44
N MET A 14 4.65 -4.53 -17.86
CA MET A 14 4.86 -4.48 -16.43
C MET A 14 3.60 -3.97 -15.74
N THR A 15 3.19 -4.69 -14.69
CA THR A 15 2.11 -4.29 -13.80
C THR A 15 2.69 -3.90 -12.45
N VAL A 16 2.19 -2.84 -11.86
CA VAL A 16 2.54 -2.39 -10.52
C VAL A 16 1.32 -2.50 -9.63
N ILE A 17 1.46 -3.28 -8.56
CA ILE A 17 0.50 -3.35 -7.45
C ILE A 17 1.01 -2.40 -6.38
N GLY A 18 0.26 -1.35 -6.12
CA GLY A 18 0.58 -0.34 -5.11
C GLY A 18 -0.38 -0.37 -3.92
N GLU A 19 -0.01 0.36 -2.88
CA GLU A 19 -0.82 0.58 -1.67
C GLU A 19 -1.39 -0.74 -1.09
N ASN A 20 -0.50 -1.73 -0.90
CA ASN A 20 -0.84 -3.09 -0.43
C ASN A 20 -2.00 -3.77 -1.19
N GLY A 21 -2.17 -3.49 -2.48
CA GLY A 21 -3.25 -4.02 -3.30
C GLY A 21 -4.39 -3.03 -3.56
N GLY A 22 -4.35 -1.85 -2.96
CA GLY A 22 -5.38 -0.80 -3.13
C GLY A 22 -5.48 -0.26 -4.55
N ILE A 23 -4.44 -0.41 -5.36
CA ILE A 23 -4.41 -0.02 -6.78
C ILE A 23 -3.51 -0.94 -7.60
N VAL A 24 -3.97 -1.30 -8.79
CA VAL A 24 -3.22 -2.08 -9.78
C VAL A 24 -3.14 -1.29 -11.08
N MET A 25 -1.92 -1.02 -11.55
CA MET A 25 -1.63 -0.26 -12.77
C MET A 25 -0.82 -1.10 -13.74
N ARG A 26 -1.22 -1.13 -15.03
CA ARG A 26 -0.48 -1.80 -16.09
C ARG A 26 -0.30 -0.86 -17.28
N ASP A 27 0.93 -0.68 -17.72
CA ASP A 27 1.27 0.21 -18.85
C ASP A 27 0.67 1.63 -18.72
N GLY A 28 0.58 2.15 -17.47
CA GLY A 28 -0.01 3.45 -17.17
C GLY A 28 -1.54 3.49 -17.11
N VAL A 29 -2.22 2.34 -17.31
CA VAL A 29 -3.68 2.21 -17.25
C VAL A 29 -4.07 1.51 -15.95
N GLU A 30 -5.11 1.99 -15.28
CA GLU A 30 -5.69 1.35 -14.11
C GLU A 30 -6.36 0.03 -14.48
N VAL A 31 -5.95 -1.05 -13.81
CA VAL A 31 -6.58 -2.39 -13.91
C VAL A 31 -7.68 -2.51 -12.87
N SER A 32 -7.39 -2.13 -11.63
CA SER A 32 -8.36 -2.09 -10.53
C SER A 32 -7.93 -1.08 -9.47
N SER A 33 -8.89 -0.56 -8.73
CA SER A 33 -8.66 0.21 -7.51
C SER A 33 -9.79 -0.02 -6.50
N HIS A 34 -9.48 0.15 -5.22
CA HIS A 34 -10.40 -0.10 -4.11
C HIS A 34 -10.39 1.10 -3.15
N PRO A 35 -11.15 2.18 -3.46
CA PRO A 35 -11.18 3.38 -2.65
C PRO A 35 -11.80 3.14 -1.26
N VAL A 36 -11.23 3.79 -0.24
CA VAL A 36 -11.85 3.95 1.08
C VAL A 36 -13.03 4.90 0.95
N ASP A 37 -14.14 4.61 1.62
CA ASP A 37 -15.32 5.48 1.57
C ASP A 37 -15.04 6.86 2.20
N THR A 38 -15.64 7.89 1.65
CA THR A 38 -15.38 9.28 2.05
C THR A 38 -15.80 9.59 3.49
N PRO A 39 -16.87 9.03 4.07
CA PRO A 39 -17.16 9.18 5.50
C PRO A 39 -16.02 8.68 6.40
N THR A 40 -15.45 7.51 6.10
CA THR A 40 -14.29 6.99 6.85
C THR A 40 -13.07 7.90 6.69
N VAL A 41 -12.79 8.38 5.46
CA VAL A 41 -11.67 9.32 5.23
C VAL A 41 -11.84 10.58 6.07
N ARG A 42 -13.03 11.19 6.09
CA ARG A 42 -13.32 12.41 6.86
C ARG A 42 -13.13 12.19 8.35
N GLU A 43 -13.60 11.07 8.87
CA GLU A 43 -13.47 10.77 10.30
C GLU A 43 -12.01 10.52 10.70
N VAL A 44 -11.22 9.84 9.87
CA VAL A 44 -9.79 9.67 10.12
C VAL A 44 -9.06 11.01 10.12
N ILE A 45 -9.35 11.92 9.18
CA ILE A 45 -8.80 13.28 9.17
C ILE A 45 -9.09 14.00 10.51
N ARG A 46 -10.35 13.94 10.97
CA ARG A 46 -10.77 14.55 12.23
C ARG A 46 -9.98 14.00 13.43
N LEU A 47 -9.90 12.67 13.54
CA LEU A 47 -9.20 11.99 14.63
C LEU A 47 -7.70 12.29 14.64
N VAL A 48 -7.06 12.30 13.47
CA VAL A 48 -5.63 12.64 13.38
C VAL A 48 -5.39 14.09 13.77
N ARG A 49 -6.21 15.03 13.31
CA ARG A 49 -6.12 16.44 13.72
C ARG A 49 -6.26 16.61 15.22
N GLU A 50 -7.21 15.90 15.87
CA GLU A 50 -7.36 15.92 17.33
C GLU A 50 -6.12 15.36 18.04
N ALA A 51 -5.64 14.19 17.63
CA ALA A 51 -4.53 13.51 18.30
C ALA A 51 -3.17 14.22 18.13
N THR A 52 -3.02 15.02 17.07
CA THR A 52 -1.76 15.74 16.76
C THR A 52 -1.78 17.21 17.17
N SER A 53 -2.92 17.74 17.67
CA SER A 53 -3.06 19.15 18.02
C SER A 53 -2.62 19.45 19.47
N GLY A 54 -2.24 20.71 19.71
CA GLY A 54 -1.88 21.21 21.04
C GLY A 54 -0.48 20.83 21.52
N PRO A 55 -0.10 21.27 22.74
CA PRO A 55 1.25 21.10 23.28
C PRO A 55 1.60 19.63 23.58
N ASP A 56 0.60 18.79 23.84
CA ASP A 56 0.75 17.35 24.13
C ASP A 56 0.40 16.50 22.90
N GLY A 57 0.23 17.13 21.72
CA GLY A 57 -0.11 16.45 20.47
C GLY A 57 1.00 15.51 20.00
N ILE A 58 0.59 14.36 19.45
CA ILE A 58 1.53 13.37 18.91
C ILE A 58 2.24 13.96 17.68
N ASP A 59 3.57 13.84 17.62
CA ASP A 59 4.39 14.39 16.53
C ASP A 59 4.28 13.55 15.26
N GLY A 60 3.12 13.59 14.63
CA GLY A 60 2.76 12.79 13.45
C GLY A 60 1.76 13.52 12.54
N GLY A 61 1.25 12.80 11.56
CA GLY A 61 0.24 13.32 10.64
C GLY A 61 -0.31 12.26 9.69
N LEU A 62 -1.36 12.65 8.95
CA LEU A 62 -2.03 11.80 7.97
C LEU A 62 -1.42 11.97 6.58
N VAL A 63 -1.17 10.87 5.91
CA VAL A 63 -0.90 10.77 4.48
C VAL A 63 -2.12 10.12 3.82
N MET A 64 -2.93 10.91 3.12
CA MET A 64 -4.03 10.38 2.30
C MET A 64 -3.45 9.88 0.97
N CYS A 65 -3.44 8.57 0.77
CA CYS A 65 -2.90 7.94 -0.43
C CYS A 65 -3.98 7.83 -1.50
N GLY A 66 -4.00 8.79 -2.42
CA GLY A 66 -4.84 8.77 -3.60
C GLY A 66 -4.23 7.93 -4.73
N LYS A 67 -5.04 7.67 -5.78
CA LYS A 67 -4.58 7.00 -7.00
C LYS A 67 -3.53 7.82 -7.75
N GLN A 68 -3.63 9.15 -7.69
CA GLN A 68 -2.74 10.07 -8.39
C GLN A 68 -1.68 10.68 -7.49
N PHE A 69 -2.04 11.05 -6.26
CA PHE A 69 -1.18 11.77 -5.34
C PHE A 69 -1.34 11.29 -3.89
N ALA A 70 -0.28 11.43 -3.11
CA ALA A 70 -0.37 11.42 -1.66
C ALA A 70 -0.59 12.87 -1.17
N TYR A 71 -1.62 13.09 -0.36
CA TYR A 71 -1.96 14.43 0.15
C TYR A 71 -1.58 14.53 1.63
N VAL A 72 -0.83 15.58 1.99
CA VAL A 72 -0.40 15.86 3.36
C VAL A 72 -0.71 17.30 3.74
N GLU A 73 -1.30 17.51 4.94
CA GLU A 73 -1.52 18.85 5.51
C GLU A 73 -0.29 19.33 6.28
N ARG A 74 0.37 18.42 6.98
CA ARG A 74 1.57 18.74 7.70
C ARG A 74 2.71 18.95 6.72
N THR A 75 3.29 20.19 6.72
CA THR A 75 4.18 20.66 5.67
C THR A 75 5.59 21.00 6.16
N ASP A 76 5.88 20.81 7.46
CA ASP A 76 7.25 20.99 7.98
C ASP A 76 8.21 19.97 7.39
N ASP A 77 9.45 20.37 7.18
CA ASP A 77 10.45 19.56 6.45
C ASP A 77 10.69 18.21 7.13
N ARG A 78 10.72 18.13 8.46
CA ARG A 78 10.95 16.87 9.18
C ARG A 78 9.89 15.81 8.85
N PHE A 79 8.62 16.22 8.78
CA PHE A 79 7.52 15.32 8.42
C PHE A 79 7.60 14.95 6.94
N VAL A 80 7.74 15.93 6.07
CA VAL A 80 7.76 15.71 4.62
C VAL A 80 8.95 14.87 4.18
N ASP A 81 10.14 15.10 4.74
CA ASP A 81 11.34 14.30 4.45
C ASP A 81 11.17 12.82 4.87
N GLY A 82 10.34 12.53 5.89
CA GLY A 82 9.95 11.18 6.27
C GLY A 82 8.96 10.51 5.30
N VAL A 83 8.13 11.30 4.61
CA VAL A 83 7.09 10.84 3.67
C VAL A 83 7.62 10.67 2.24
N LEU A 84 8.40 11.63 1.73
CA LEU A 84 8.87 11.68 0.34
C LEU A 84 9.57 10.40 -0.18
N PRO A 85 10.38 9.67 0.63
CA PRO A 85 11.01 8.44 0.15
C PRO A 85 10.01 7.36 -0.27
N TYR A 86 8.79 7.39 0.28
CA TYR A 86 7.72 6.42 -0.01
C TYR A 86 6.74 6.92 -1.07
N TYR A 87 6.55 8.25 -1.18
CA TYR A 87 5.54 8.86 -2.05
C TYR A 87 6.14 9.97 -2.92
N HIS A 88 6.64 9.62 -4.11
CA HIS A 88 7.23 10.58 -5.05
C HIS A 88 6.24 11.67 -5.49
N ARG A 89 4.96 11.33 -5.61
CA ARG A 89 3.90 12.28 -5.98
C ARG A 89 3.15 12.78 -4.75
N THR A 90 3.83 13.54 -3.89
CA THR A 90 3.22 14.15 -2.71
C THR A 90 2.75 15.58 -3.00
N LYS A 91 1.49 15.87 -2.65
CA LYS A 91 0.93 17.23 -2.63
C LYS A 91 0.77 17.71 -1.19
N ARG A 92 1.40 18.85 -0.90
CA ARG A 92 1.15 19.60 0.32
C ARG A 92 -0.14 20.40 0.12
N VAL A 93 -1.09 20.26 1.04
CA VAL A 93 -2.42 20.88 0.97
C VAL A 93 -2.72 21.62 2.27
N ASP A 94 -3.50 22.68 2.19
CA ASP A 94 -3.89 23.44 3.37
C ASP A 94 -5.01 22.75 4.16
N ASP A 95 -5.84 21.96 3.46
CA ASP A 95 -6.99 21.24 4.03
C ASP A 95 -7.26 19.94 3.26
N GLN A 96 -7.07 18.80 3.93
CA GLN A 96 -7.39 17.48 3.37
C GLN A 96 -8.90 17.29 3.17
N ILE A 97 -9.75 17.96 3.96
CA ILE A 97 -11.21 17.91 3.74
C ILE A 97 -11.59 18.58 2.40
N ALA A 98 -10.95 19.70 2.05
CA ALA A 98 -11.19 20.36 0.76
C ALA A 98 -10.83 19.45 -0.43
N ILE A 99 -9.81 18.58 -0.28
CA ILE A 99 -9.49 17.58 -1.30
C ILE A 99 -10.64 16.56 -1.45
N ILE A 100 -11.21 16.08 -0.35
CA ILE A 100 -12.34 15.15 -0.38
C ILE A 100 -13.59 15.82 -0.97
N ASP A 101 -13.85 17.08 -0.63
CA ASP A 101 -14.95 17.87 -1.21
C ASP A 101 -14.78 18.00 -2.74
N GLY A 102 -13.57 18.31 -3.20
CA GLY A 102 -13.25 18.38 -4.63
C GLY A 102 -13.37 17.04 -5.37
N ILE A 103 -13.02 15.93 -4.73
CA ILE A 103 -13.20 14.58 -5.28
C ILE A 103 -14.71 14.27 -5.41
N GLU A 104 -15.49 14.51 -4.37
CA GLU A 104 -16.96 14.27 -4.38
C GLU A 104 -17.68 15.18 -5.38
N ALA A 105 -17.21 16.41 -5.58
CA ALA A 105 -17.74 17.32 -6.58
C ALA A 105 -17.32 16.98 -8.03
N GLY A 106 -16.38 16.05 -8.21
CA GLY A 106 -15.79 15.72 -9.53
C GLY A 106 -14.83 16.78 -10.06
N GLU A 107 -14.37 17.69 -9.22
CA GLU A 107 -13.37 18.74 -9.55
C GLU A 107 -11.95 18.20 -9.47
N ILE A 108 -11.73 17.18 -8.65
CA ILE A 108 -10.44 16.47 -8.50
C ILE A 108 -10.65 15.03 -8.97
N ASP A 109 -9.97 14.66 -10.06
CA ASP A 109 -9.95 13.28 -10.58
C ASP A 109 -8.97 12.42 -9.79
N ASP A 110 -9.38 12.03 -8.59
CA ASP A 110 -8.64 11.13 -7.71
C ASP A 110 -9.60 10.31 -6.83
N ALA A 111 -9.09 9.30 -6.13
CA ALA A 111 -9.82 8.56 -5.11
C ALA A 111 -8.83 8.03 -4.08
N ILE A 112 -9.19 8.09 -2.79
CA ILE A 112 -8.31 7.68 -1.69
C ILE A 112 -8.37 6.17 -1.52
N VAL A 113 -7.26 5.48 -1.75
CA VAL A 113 -7.17 4.01 -1.69
C VAL A 113 -6.54 3.48 -0.40
N LYS A 114 -5.84 4.36 0.35
CA LYS A 114 -5.26 4.03 1.65
C LYS A 114 -5.11 5.29 2.49
N LEU A 115 -5.26 5.15 3.79
CA LEU A 115 -4.93 6.16 4.78
C LEU A 115 -3.74 5.68 5.59
N ALA A 116 -2.66 6.44 5.64
CA ALA A 116 -1.49 6.11 6.40
C ALA A 116 -1.20 7.21 7.45
N VAL A 117 -0.90 6.84 8.68
CA VAL A 117 -0.33 7.76 9.65
C VAL A 117 1.18 7.58 9.73
N PHE A 118 1.90 8.69 9.71
CA PHE A 118 3.33 8.74 9.91
C PHE A 118 3.67 9.54 11.16
N VAL A 119 4.56 9.03 11.98
CA VAL A 119 4.99 9.63 13.25
C VAL A 119 6.51 9.77 13.27
N LEU A 120 7.03 10.86 13.81
CA LEU A 120 8.47 11.07 14.03
C LEU A 120 9.00 10.32 15.28
N GLY A 121 8.29 9.27 15.67
CA GLY A 121 8.53 8.38 16.81
C GLY A 121 7.81 7.05 16.62
N PRO A 122 7.53 6.29 17.70
CA PRO A 122 6.72 5.09 17.63
C PRO A 122 5.29 5.39 17.20
N VAL A 123 4.75 4.62 16.23
CA VAL A 123 3.44 4.90 15.62
C VAL A 123 2.25 4.46 16.48
N GLU A 124 2.46 3.58 17.45
CA GLU A 124 1.41 2.87 18.19
C GLU A 124 0.38 3.84 18.80
N ALA A 125 0.85 4.91 19.42
CA ALA A 125 -0.05 5.87 20.11
C ALA A 125 -0.98 6.60 19.13
N LEU A 126 -0.48 7.05 17.98
CA LEU A 126 -1.31 7.70 16.96
C LEU A 126 -2.22 6.69 16.26
N ALA A 127 -1.70 5.52 15.92
CA ALA A 127 -2.46 4.47 15.29
C ALA A 127 -3.65 4.00 16.17
N GLU A 128 -3.42 3.80 17.47
CA GLU A 128 -4.46 3.42 18.44
C GLU A 128 -5.50 4.53 18.62
N ALA A 129 -5.07 5.79 18.70
CA ALA A 129 -5.98 6.92 18.85
C ALA A 129 -6.84 7.17 17.58
N THR A 130 -6.43 6.67 16.42
CA THR A 130 -7.05 7.00 15.13
C THR A 130 -7.49 5.77 14.35
N LEU A 131 -6.59 5.08 13.66
CA LEU A 131 -6.90 4.01 12.69
C LEU A 131 -7.46 2.75 13.34
N ALA A 132 -7.06 2.42 14.56
CA ALA A 132 -7.54 1.22 15.27
C ALA A 132 -9.05 1.24 15.50
N ASN A 133 -9.68 2.42 15.56
CA ASN A 133 -11.14 2.58 15.69
C ASN A 133 -11.92 1.95 14.51
N PHE A 134 -11.27 1.70 13.39
CA PHE A 134 -11.88 1.14 12.18
C PHE A 134 -11.51 -0.34 11.96
N ALA A 135 -10.79 -0.98 12.90
CA ALA A 135 -10.31 -2.36 12.73
C ALA A 135 -11.43 -3.40 12.50
N ASP A 136 -12.65 -3.11 12.95
CA ASP A 136 -13.82 -3.99 12.74
C ASP A 136 -14.36 -3.93 11.30
N THR A 137 -14.19 -2.83 10.61
CA THR A 137 -14.76 -2.57 9.27
C THR A 137 -13.72 -2.50 8.17
N HIS A 138 -12.49 -2.12 8.50
CA HIS A 138 -11.37 -1.94 7.58
C HIS A 138 -10.20 -2.84 7.95
N GLN A 139 -9.26 -2.97 7.03
CA GLN A 139 -7.98 -3.60 7.32
C GLN A 139 -7.04 -2.54 7.90
N TYR A 140 -6.71 -2.73 9.18
CA TYR A 140 -5.74 -1.93 9.92
C TYR A 140 -4.47 -2.73 10.14
N ALA A 141 -3.31 -2.12 9.96
CA ALA A 141 -2.02 -2.75 10.21
C ALA A 141 -0.93 -1.73 10.60
N ILE A 142 -0.07 -2.09 11.55
CA ILE A 142 1.23 -1.44 11.75
C ILE A 142 2.14 -1.92 10.62
N SER A 143 2.56 -1.02 9.74
CA SER A 143 3.36 -1.32 8.54
C SER A 143 4.85 -0.98 8.71
N GLY A 144 5.23 -0.45 9.85
CA GLY A 144 6.61 -0.12 10.22
C GLY A 144 6.69 0.57 11.57
N ALA A 145 7.90 0.83 12.08
CA ALA A 145 8.09 1.48 13.36
C ALA A 145 7.40 2.86 13.46
N ASN A 146 7.28 3.55 12.33
CA ASN A 146 6.75 4.91 12.22
C ASN A 146 5.45 4.99 11.42
N TRP A 147 4.94 3.86 10.90
CA TRP A 147 3.85 3.80 9.95
C TRP A 147 2.74 2.85 10.38
N ALA A 148 1.49 3.28 10.23
CA ALA A 148 0.32 2.42 10.27
C ALA A 148 -0.63 2.77 9.13
N ASP A 149 -1.27 1.76 8.57
CA ASP A 149 -2.11 1.84 7.39
C ASP A 149 -3.55 1.42 7.69
N LEU A 150 -4.50 2.06 7.01
CA LEU A 150 -5.91 1.68 6.95
C LEU A 150 -6.37 1.62 5.50
N GLN A 151 -7.03 0.54 5.13
CA GLN A 151 -7.62 0.35 3.81
C GLN A 151 -8.87 -0.52 3.89
N ILE A 152 -9.60 -0.66 2.79
CA ILE A 152 -10.78 -1.52 2.74
C ILE A 152 -10.43 -2.96 3.11
N ARG A 153 -11.29 -3.60 3.91
CA ARG A 153 -11.14 -5.00 4.30
C ARG A 153 -11.18 -5.93 3.07
N GLY A 154 -10.28 -6.90 3.04
CA GLY A 154 -10.15 -7.86 1.94
C GLY A 154 -9.38 -7.34 0.73
N VAL A 155 -8.88 -6.11 0.82
CA VAL A 155 -7.93 -5.56 -0.14
C VAL A 155 -6.52 -5.81 0.37
N ASP A 156 -5.79 -6.66 -0.34
CA ASP A 156 -4.42 -7.08 -0.02
C ASP A 156 -3.68 -7.48 -1.31
N LYS A 157 -2.43 -7.89 -1.19
CA LYS A 157 -1.64 -8.29 -2.37
C LYS A 157 -2.25 -9.49 -3.10
N GLY A 158 -2.90 -10.40 -2.39
CA GLY A 158 -3.58 -11.55 -3.00
C GLY A 158 -4.81 -11.14 -3.82
N SER A 159 -5.65 -10.25 -3.28
CA SER A 159 -6.79 -9.72 -4.04
C SER A 159 -6.34 -8.99 -5.30
N ALA A 160 -5.25 -8.23 -5.24
CA ALA A 160 -4.68 -7.55 -6.39
C ALA A 160 -4.13 -8.54 -7.45
N VAL A 161 -3.52 -9.64 -7.03
CA VAL A 161 -3.11 -10.72 -7.95
C VAL A 161 -4.34 -11.33 -8.63
N ARG A 162 -5.43 -11.61 -7.91
CA ARG A 162 -6.69 -12.08 -8.50
C ARG A 162 -7.28 -11.09 -9.50
N ASP A 163 -7.25 -9.79 -9.21
CA ASP A 163 -7.71 -8.76 -10.14
C ASP A 163 -6.88 -8.76 -11.43
N LEU A 164 -5.55 -8.87 -11.29
CA LEU A 164 -4.64 -8.95 -12.42
C LEU A 164 -4.85 -10.24 -13.23
N GLN A 165 -5.04 -11.39 -12.59
CA GLN A 165 -5.34 -12.67 -13.25
C GLN A 165 -6.62 -12.56 -14.09
N ARG A 166 -7.69 -11.98 -13.53
CA ARG A 166 -8.94 -11.74 -14.26
C ARG A 166 -8.73 -10.82 -15.47
N PHE A 167 -7.99 -9.75 -15.29
CA PHE A 167 -7.68 -8.81 -16.36
C PHE A 167 -6.89 -9.46 -17.50
N LEU A 168 -5.92 -10.32 -17.16
CA LEU A 168 -5.06 -11.02 -18.15
C LEU A 168 -5.71 -12.28 -18.74
N GLY A 169 -6.82 -12.77 -18.17
CA GLY A 169 -7.43 -14.03 -18.57
C GLY A 169 -6.57 -15.24 -18.22
N VAL A 170 -5.78 -15.17 -17.15
CA VAL A 170 -4.93 -16.25 -16.64
C VAL A 170 -5.44 -16.75 -15.29
N ASP A 171 -5.01 -17.94 -14.88
CA ASP A 171 -5.38 -18.54 -13.61
C ASP A 171 -4.14 -18.85 -12.74
N ARG A 172 -4.38 -19.50 -11.59
CA ARG A 172 -3.32 -19.84 -10.63
C ARG A 172 -2.24 -20.76 -11.22
N SER A 173 -2.62 -21.65 -12.15
CA SER A 173 -1.69 -22.60 -12.76
C SER A 173 -0.68 -21.91 -13.69
N GLN A 174 -1.01 -20.69 -14.15
CA GLN A 174 -0.19 -19.83 -15.01
C GLN A 174 0.50 -18.70 -14.22
N THR A 175 0.40 -18.73 -12.90
CA THR A 175 0.89 -17.66 -12.03
C THR A 175 2.00 -18.18 -11.10
N ALA A 176 3.13 -17.48 -11.11
CA ALA A 176 4.19 -17.66 -10.11
C ALA A 176 4.21 -16.44 -9.18
N VAL A 177 4.28 -16.68 -7.86
CA VAL A 177 4.35 -15.65 -6.83
C VAL A 177 5.58 -15.83 -5.96
N PHE A 178 6.16 -14.71 -5.51
CA PHE A 178 7.34 -14.70 -4.63
C PHE A 178 7.06 -13.74 -3.47
N GLY A 179 7.40 -14.16 -2.24
CA GLY A 179 7.17 -13.35 -1.06
C GLY A 179 8.18 -13.60 0.05
N ASP A 180 8.31 -12.65 0.97
CA ASP A 180 9.23 -12.77 2.10
C ASP A 180 8.65 -12.25 3.44
N ALA A 181 7.56 -11.48 3.42
CA ALA A 181 7.00 -10.82 4.59
C ALA A 181 5.50 -11.11 4.77
N GLY A 182 4.96 -10.85 5.95
CA GLY A 182 3.59 -11.18 6.32
C GLY A 182 2.52 -10.58 5.40
N ASN A 183 2.77 -9.42 4.78
CA ASN A 183 1.85 -8.82 3.81
C ASN A 183 1.83 -9.54 2.44
N ASP A 184 2.72 -10.54 2.22
CA ASP A 184 2.74 -11.40 1.05
C ASP A 184 1.92 -12.69 1.24
N LEU A 185 1.54 -13.03 2.48
CA LEU A 185 0.84 -14.29 2.79
C LEU A 185 -0.40 -14.52 1.92
N SER A 186 -1.22 -13.50 1.73
CA SER A 186 -2.44 -13.61 0.92
C SER A 186 -2.14 -13.94 -0.54
N MET A 187 -1.01 -13.51 -1.06
CA MET A 187 -0.64 -13.76 -2.45
C MET A 187 -0.04 -15.16 -2.66
N MET A 188 0.49 -15.82 -1.61
CA MET A 188 1.05 -17.18 -1.73
C MET A 188 0.00 -18.21 -2.16
N SER A 189 -1.27 -17.97 -1.85
CA SER A 189 -2.38 -18.83 -2.29
C SER A 189 -2.86 -18.56 -3.71
N GLU A 190 -2.39 -17.50 -4.37
CA GLU A 190 -2.88 -17.06 -5.68
C GLU A 190 -2.04 -17.59 -6.86
N GLY A 191 -0.97 -18.30 -6.60
CA GLY A 191 -0.16 -18.97 -7.64
C GLY A 191 0.09 -20.42 -7.30
N ASP A 192 -0.02 -21.32 -8.29
CA ASP A 192 0.37 -22.71 -8.10
C ASP A 192 1.89 -22.86 -8.00
N LEU A 193 2.64 -21.92 -8.48
CA LEU A 193 4.08 -21.78 -8.27
C LEU A 193 4.34 -20.66 -7.24
N SER A 194 4.15 -20.97 -5.94
CA SER A 194 4.43 -20.05 -4.85
C SER A 194 5.79 -20.32 -4.22
N PHE A 195 6.61 -19.27 -4.12
CA PHE A 195 7.99 -19.32 -3.64
C PHE A 195 8.17 -18.38 -2.46
N ALA A 196 8.53 -18.93 -1.29
CA ALA A 196 9.11 -18.12 -0.21
C ALA A 196 10.57 -17.81 -0.55
N MET A 197 11.00 -16.58 -0.33
CA MET A 197 12.43 -16.26 -0.38
C MET A 197 13.16 -16.93 0.80
N ALA A 198 14.44 -17.33 0.64
CA ALA A 198 15.18 -17.98 1.72
C ALA A 198 15.34 -17.11 2.98
N ASN A 199 15.17 -15.79 2.86
CA ASN A 199 15.13 -14.84 3.97
C ASN A 199 13.70 -14.52 4.46
N ALA A 200 12.69 -15.27 4.01
CA ALA A 200 11.29 -15.02 4.38
C ALA A 200 10.99 -15.35 5.84
N SER A 201 9.93 -14.75 6.36
CA SER A 201 9.37 -15.13 7.66
C SER A 201 8.82 -16.56 7.64
N GLN A 202 8.76 -17.21 8.80
CA GLN A 202 8.39 -18.60 8.92
C GLN A 202 6.97 -18.89 8.37
N ASP A 203 6.04 -17.99 8.60
CA ASP A 203 4.66 -18.09 8.13
C ASP A 203 4.54 -18.04 6.59
N VAL A 204 5.39 -17.23 5.93
CA VAL A 204 5.47 -17.20 4.45
C VAL A 204 6.08 -18.50 3.92
N VAL A 205 7.10 -19.03 4.59
CA VAL A 205 7.70 -20.34 4.21
C VAL A 205 6.63 -21.45 4.30
N GLU A 206 5.84 -21.48 5.38
CA GLU A 206 4.81 -22.50 5.60
C GLU A 206 3.64 -22.36 4.60
N ALA A 207 3.33 -21.15 4.16
CA ALA A 207 2.27 -20.87 3.17
C ALA A 207 2.69 -21.14 1.72
N SER A 208 3.98 -21.32 1.46
CA SER A 208 4.55 -21.46 0.11
C SER A 208 4.80 -22.93 -0.26
N ARG A 209 4.76 -23.25 -1.55
CA ARG A 209 5.08 -24.59 -2.05
C ARG A 209 6.58 -24.83 -2.20
N PHE A 210 7.35 -23.80 -2.45
CA PHE A 210 8.77 -23.86 -2.76
C PHE A 210 9.55 -22.78 -2.01
N VAL A 211 10.86 -22.94 -1.91
CA VAL A 211 11.78 -21.93 -1.41
C VAL A 211 12.72 -21.52 -2.54
N ALA A 212 12.78 -20.22 -2.80
CA ALA A 212 13.74 -19.61 -3.72
C ALA A 212 15.01 -19.19 -2.96
N PRO A 213 16.19 -19.03 -3.62
CA PRO A 213 17.33 -18.38 -3.01
C PRO A 213 16.97 -16.99 -2.48
N SER A 214 17.79 -16.45 -1.57
CA SER A 214 17.51 -15.16 -0.92
C SER A 214 17.48 -13.99 -1.93
N ASN A 215 16.90 -12.86 -1.50
CA ASN A 215 16.93 -11.62 -2.26
C ASN A 215 18.37 -11.15 -2.57
N ASN A 216 19.32 -11.38 -1.64
CA ASN A 216 20.73 -11.03 -1.83
C ASN A 216 21.43 -11.90 -2.91
N GLU A 217 20.84 -13.03 -3.26
CA GLU A 217 21.32 -13.96 -4.29
C GLU A 217 20.55 -13.82 -5.60
N ALA A 218 19.72 -12.79 -5.74
CA ALA A 218 18.82 -12.61 -6.88
C ALA A 218 17.89 -13.83 -7.13
N GLY A 219 17.33 -14.41 -6.05
CA GLY A 219 16.59 -15.66 -6.06
C GLY A 219 15.42 -15.70 -7.05
N VAL A 220 14.63 -14.61 -7.14
CA VAL A 220 13.55 -14.51 -8.14
C VAL A 220 14.08 -14.71 -9.56
N ALA A 221 15.19 -14.03 -9.91
CA ALA A 221 15.75 -14.13 -11.26
C ALA A 221 16.33 -15.53 -11.53
N GLN A 222 16.87 -16.22 -10.52
CA GLN A 222 17.36 -17.60 -10.68
C GLN A 222 16.21 -18.57 -10.96
N VAL A 223 15.11 -18.47 -10.18
CA VAL A 223 13.92 -19.31 -10.41
C VAL A 223 13.31 -19.03 -11.79
N LEU A 224 13.13 -17.76 -12.15
CA LEU A 224 12.56 -17.40 -13.47
C LEU A 224 13.40 -17.94 -14.63
N ARG A 225 14.74 -17.88 -14.57
CA ARG A 225 15.61 -18.49 -15.58
C ARG A 225 15.43 -20.01 -15.68
N THR A 226 15.17 -20.68 -14.57
CA THR A 226 14.93 -22.12 -14.56
C THR A 226 13.56 -22.49 -15.14
N LEU A 227 12.54 -21.66 -14.91
CA LEU A 227 11.19 -21.89 -15.39
C LEU A 227 11.02 -21.56 -16.89
N LEU A 228 11.75 -20.55 -17.40
CA LEU A 228 11.58 -20.02 -18.74
C LEU A 228 12.61 -20.55 -19.75
N GLY A 229 13.66 -21.22 -19.29
CA GLY A 229 14.74 -21.80 -20.11
C GLY A 229 15.85 -20.81 -20.41
#